data_7b67cac6e326ad97d24b669403c84be1
#
_entry.id   7b67cac6e326ad97d24b669403c84be1
#
_cell.length_a   1.000
_cell.length_b   1.000
_cell.length_c   1.000
_cell.angle_alpha   90.00
_cell.angle_beta   90.00
_cell.angle_gamma   90.00
#
_symmetry.space_group_name_H-M   'P 1'
#
loop_
_entity.id
_entity.type
_entity.pdbx_description
1 polymer ?
#
loop_
_entity_poly.entity_id
_entity_poly.type
_entity_poly.pdbx_seq_one_letter_code
_entity_poly.pdbx_strand_id
1 'polypeptide(L)'
;MLLTENASSHGYDDYQRMAFFTDTSVCIGCKACEVACKEWNRNPVEGYEVTGDSYDNTGALGANTWRHVAFVEQNNDRIEQSRAEGKKLISLGMPTIGGQDGNAGQMGSAVGAGAATGSSAGAATGTTNTTPPDTDSFRWLMSSDVCKHCTNAGCLDVCPTGALFRTEFGTVVVQDDVCNGCGTCVAGCPFGVIERRDDGGVTLKQDKTATVDYQDNSHAGVNVLAKLKQRGLQGPNKIDHTPGKSMPIKNIGVAQKCTMCYDRLKVGEQPACSKTCPTDSIQFGTYEDMLAAAKQRVRVLHEQGLTEARLYGANSDDGVGGTGSIFLLLDSPEVYGLPPDPRVPTADLPQMYKTAVKAIGGMALAVAGAFVMGGRK
;
A
#
# COMPACT_ATOMS: atom_id res chain seq x y z
N MET A 1 23.52 3.21 -8.14
CA MET A 1 22.98 2.59 -9.35
C MET A 1 21.89 1.66 -8.86
N LEU A 2 20.67 2.19 -8.74
CA LEU A 2 19.50 1.37 -8.45
C LEU A 2 19.36 0.47 -9.67
N LEU A 3 19.39 -0.83 -9.45
CA LEU A 3 19.11 -1.79 -10.50
C LEU A 3 17.66 -1.53 -10.92
N THR A 4 17.48 -0.89 -12.07
CA THR A 4 16.21 -0.96 -12.75
C THR A 4 15.97 -2.43 -13.01
N GLU A 5 15.03 -3.01 -12.28
CA GLU A 5 14.64 -4.40 -12.45
C GLU A 5 14.00 -4.54 -13.83
N ASN A 6 14.81 -4.79 -14.85
CA ASN A 6 14.32 -5.18 -16.16
C ASN A 6 13.71 -6.57 -16.07
N ALA A 7 12.70 -6.85 -16.86
CA ALA A 7 12.04 -8.16 -16.94
C ALA A 7 13.05 -9.33 -17.02
N SER A 8 14.12 -9.14 -17.78
CA SER A 8 15.21 -10.10 -17.91
C SER A 8 15.96 -10.40 -16.60
N SER A 9 15.94 -9.51 -15.62
CA SER A 9 16.61 -9.74 -14.32
C SER A 9 15.86 -10.77 -13.46
N HIS A 10 14.60 -11.05 -13.78
CA HIS A 10 13.76 -12.04 -13.09
C HIS A 10 13.63 -13.35 -13.83
N GLY A 11 14.28 -13.50 -15.02
CA GLY A 11 14.24 -14.72 -15.82
C GLY A 11 12.92 -14.97 -16.55
N TYR A 12 12.10 -13.92 -16.76
CA TYR A 12 10.88 -14.00 -17.54
C TYR A 12 11.03 -13.22 -18.84
N ASP A 13 10.87 -13.89 -19.98
CA ASP A 13 11.01 -13.28 -21.31
C ASP A 13 9.80 -12.41 -21.70
N ASP A 14 8.60 -12.77 -21.21
CA ASP A 14 7.32 -12.08 -21.48
C ASP A 14 6.78 -11.37 -20.21
N TYR A 15 7.63 -10.58 -19.55
CA TYR A 15 7.25 -9.85 -18.35
C TYR A 15 6.26 -8.73 -18.67
N GLN A 16 5.06 -8.82 -18.12
CA GLN A 16 4.07 -7.75 -18.16
C GLN A 16 3.71 -7.31 -16.75
N ARG A 17 4.21 -6.16 -16.34
CA ARG A 17 3.88 -5.61 -15.03
C ARG A 17 2.40 -5.24 -14.96
N MET A 18 1.71 -5.81 -13.98
CA MET A 18 0.32 -5.49 -13.67
C MET A 18 0.22 -4.52 -12.50
N ALA A 19 -0.86 -3.75 -12.46
CA ALA A 19 -1.10 -2.76 -11.42
C ALA A 19 -2.58 -2.58 -11.08
N PHE A 20 -2.82 -2.05 -9.87
CA PHE A 20 -4.09 -1.43 -9.52
C PHE A 20 -4.04 0.08 -9.76
N PHE A 21 -5.15 0.63 -10.18
CA PHE A 21 -5.47 2.04 -10.02
C PHE A 21 -6.67 2.15 -9.09
N THR A 22 -6.52 2.87 -7.98
CA THR A 22 -7.58 3.10 -6.99
C THR A 22 -7.96 4.57 -7.00
N ASP A 23 -9.15 4.88 -7.53
CA ASP A 23 -9.72 6.23 -7.56
C ASP A 23 -10.57 6.45 -6.30
N THR A 24 -10.04 7.20 -5.34
CA THR A 24 -10.77 7.49 -4.09
C THR A 24 -11.91 8.49 -4.29
N SER A 25 -11.95 9.22 -5.42
CA SER A 25 -13.02 10.18 -5.70
C SER A 25 -14.38 9.54 -5.97
N VAL A 26 -14.39 8.26 -6.36
CA VAL A 26 -15.61 7.49 -6.65
C VAL A 26 -15.81 6.30 -5.71
N CYS A 27 -14.95 6.13 -4.70
CA CYS A 27 -15.10 5.10 -3.70
C CYS A 27 -16.28 5.43 -2.78
N ILE A 28 -17.19 4.49 -2.61
CA ILE A 28 -18.38 4.64 -1.75
C ILE A 28 -18.25 3.93 -0.39
N GLY A 29 -17.08 3.39 -0.07
CA GLY A 29 -16.83 2.73 1.21
C GLY A 29 -17.64 1.46 1.47
N CYS A 30 -18.17 0.81 0.43
CA CYS A 30 -19.07 -0.36 0.59
C CYS A 30 -18.38 -1.62 1.12
N LYS A 31 -17.04 -1.64 1.22
CA LYS A 31 -16.22 -2.77 1.69
C LYS A 31 -16.35 -4.07 0.87
N ALA A 32 -17.05 -4.09 -0.26
CA ALA A 32 -17.18 -5.27 -1.11
C ALA A 32 -15.82 -5.84 -1.53
N CYS A 33 -14.84 -4.97 -1.80
CA CYS A 33 -13.46 -5.35 -2.14
C CYS A 33 -12.73 -6.04 -0.97
N GLU A 34 -12.99 -5.62 0.26
CA GLU A 34 -12.42 -6.21 1.48
C GLU A 34 -13.00 -7.61 1.70
N VAL A 35 -14.32 -7.75 1.61
CA VAL A 35 -15.02 -9.03 1.72
C VAL A 35 -14.55 -10.00 0.63
N ALA A 36 -14.54 -9.57 -0.64
CA ALA A 36 -14.09 -10.42 -1.75
C ALA A 36 -12.64 -10.87 -1.59
N CYS A 37 -11.76 -10.01 -1.06
CA CYS A 37 -10.38 -10.37 -0.76
C CYS A 37 -10.30 -11.42 0.35
N LYS A 38 -11.04 -11.25 1.44
CA LYS A 38 -11.09 -12.21 2.56
C LYS A 38 -11.61 -13.57 2.11
N GLU A 39 -12.73 -13.59 1.40
CA GLU A 39 -13.35 -14.82 0.92
C GLU A 39 -12.47 -15.57 -0.08
N TRP A 40 -11.92 -14.87 -1.09
CA TRP A 40 -11.08 -15.51 -2.09
C TRP A 40 -9.82 -16.13 -1.49
N ASN A 41 -9.13 -15.36 -0.63
CA ASN A 41 -7.86 -15.80 -0.04
C ASN A 41 -8.06 -16.63 1.24
N ARG A 42 -9.30 -16.82 1.68
CA ARG A 42 -9.65 -17.52 2.93
C ARG A 42 -8.88 -16.97 4.13
N ASN A 43 -8.81 -15.64 4.20
CA ASN A 43 -8.16 -14.97 5.29
C ASN A 43 -9.02 -15.05 6.56
N PRO A 44 -8.42 -15.28 7.74
CA PRO A 44 -9.13 -15.29 9.00
C PRO A 44 -9.84 -13.97 9.29
N VAL A 45 -10.86 -14.03 10.13
CA VAL A 45 -11.44 -12.83 10.74
C VAL A 45 -10.47 -12.27 11.80
N GLU A 46 -10.50 -10.96 12.03
CA GLU A 46 -9.62 -10.29 12.99
C GLU A 46 -10.21 -10.18 14.40
N GLY A 47 -11.30 -10.85 14.63
CA GLY A 47 -12.01 -10.85 15.90
C GLY A 47 -13.41 -10.29 15.76
N TYR A 48 -14.14 -10.33 16.88
CA TYR A 48 -15.51 -9.84 17.01
C TYR A 48 -15.56 -8.68 17.99
N GLU A 49 -14.54 -7.83 17.97
CA GLU A 49 -14.47 -6.70 18.87
C GLU A 49 -15.40 -5.58 18.41
N VAL A 50 -16.08 -4.98 19.37
CA VAL A 50 -16.83 -3.75 19.13
C VAL A 50 -15.82 -2.60 19.22
N THR A 51 -15.41 -2.08 18.06
CA THR A 51 -14.43 -0.97 18.00
C THR A 51 -15.02 0.38 18.36
N GLY A 52 -16.36 0.48 18.35
CA GLY A 52 -17.08 1.75 18.45
C GLY A 52 -17.36 2.40 17.08
N ASP A 53 -16.67 1.97 16.03
CA ASP A 53 -16.87 2.44 14.67
C ASP A 53 -17.79 1.47 13.92
N SER A 54 -19.00 1.91 13.61
CA SER A 54 -20.00 1.05 12.97
C SER A 54 -19.65 0.70 11.52
N TYR A 55 -18.78 1.44 10.88
CA TYR A 55 -18.36 1.29 9.48
C TYR A 55 -16.93 0.75 9.31
N ASP A 56 -16.11 0.80 10.35
CA ASP A 56 -14.73 0.28 10.29
C ASP A 56 -14.39 -0.60 11.49
N ASN A 57 -14.59 -1.90 11.31
CA ASN A 57 -14.31 -2.92 12.34
C ASN A 57 -13.04 -3.74 12.05
N THR A 58 -12.26 -3.39 11.01
CA THR A 58 -10.99 -4.04 10.68
C THR A 58 -9.77 -3.19 11.01
N GLY A 59 -9.93 -1.88 11.09
CA GLY A 59 -8.97 -0.90 11.57
C GLY A 59 -7.76 -0.65 10.66
N ALA A 60 -7.09 -1.68 10.16
CA ALA A 60 -5.86 -1.56 9.35
C ALA A 60 -5.59 -2.78 8.47
N LEU A 61 -4.58 -2.65 7.60
CA LEU A 61 -3.99 -3.78 6.87
C LEU A 61 -3.15 -4.65 7.82
N GLY A 62 -3.19 -5.96 7.62
CA GLY A 62 -2.44 -6.92 8.43
C GLY A 62 -2.37 -8.30 7.80
N ALA A 63 -1.94 -9.29 8.59
CA ALA A 63 -1.82 -10.68 8.15
C ALA A 63 -3.15 -11.28 7.70
N ASN A 64 -4.25 -10.84 8.27
CA ASN A 64 -5.60 -11.36 8.04
C ASN A 64 -6.45 -10.41 7.19
N THR A 65 -6.10 -9.13 7.10
CA THR A 65 -6.79 -8.13 6.28
C THR A 65 -5.83 -7.59 5.24
N TRP A 66 -5.89 -8.14 4.01
CA TRP A 66 -4.98 -7.76 2.93
C TRP A 66 -5.47 -6.59 2.09
N ARG A 67 -6.74 -6.24 2.23
CA ARG A 67 -7.35 -5.04 1.69
C ARG A 67 -8.26 -4.45 2.75
N HIS A 68 -8.13 -3.16 2.97
CA HIS A 68 -8.83 -2.41 4.00
C HIS A 68 -9.40 -1.12 3.41
N VAL A 69 -10.63 -0.79 3.76
CA VAL A 69 -11.24 0.47 3.36
C VAL A 69 -11.17 1.44 4.53
N ALA A 70 -10.27 2.41 4.40
CA ALA A 70 -10.13 3.50 5.35
C ALA A 70 -11.20 4.57 5.13
N PHE A 71 -11.71 5.12 6.22
CA PHE A 71 -12.68 6.22 6.25
C PHE A 71 -12.02 7.43 6.90
N VAL A 72 -12.07 8.57 6.23
CA VAL A 72 -11.53 9.82 6.72
C VAL A 72 -12.61 10.90 6.67
N GLU A 73 -12.88 11.50 7.81
CA GLU A 73 -13.83 12.60 7.93
C GLU A 73 -13.10 13.94 7.80
N GLN A 74 -13.62 14.81 6.97
CA GLN A 74 -13.08 16.15 6.76
C GLN A 74 -14.14 17.21 7.03
N ASN A 75 -13.79 18.22 7.83
CA ASN A 75 -14.55 19.44 7.97
C ASN A 75 -14.21 20.45 6.87
N ASN A 76 -14.98 21.54 6.77
CA ASN A 76 -14.78 22.59 5.78
C ASN A 76 -13.37 23.18 5.80
N ASP A 77 -12.83 23.48 6.98
CA ASP A 77 -11.51 24.11 7.09
C ASP A 77 -10.44 23.23 6.45
N ARG A 78 -10.54 21.90 6.66
CA ARG A 78 -9.61 20.94 6.05
C ARG A 78 -9.79 20.84 4.54
N ILE A 79 -11.03 20.88 4.05
CA ILE A 79 -11.33 20.84 2.61
C ILE A 79 -10.74 22.08 1.92
N GLU A 80 -10.95 23.28 2.49
CA GLU A 80 -10.40 24.53 1.95
C GLU A 80 -8.88 24.56 1.99
N GLN A 81 -8.27 24.07 3.08
CA GLN A 81 -6.82 23.94 3.18
C GLN A 81 -6.28 23.01 2.10
N SER A 82 -6.87 21.84 1.92
CA SER A 82 -6.45 20.85 0.90
C SER A 82 -6.53 21.44 -0.51
N ARG A 83 -7.61 22.17 -0.84
CA ARG A 83 -7.78 22.87 -2.12
C ARG A 83 -6.73 23.97 -2.31
N ALA A 84 -6.42 24.72 -1.27
CA ALA A 84 -5.38 25.75 -1.33
C ALA A 84 -3.99 25.16 -1.55
N GLU A 85 -3.67 24.07 -0.86
CA GLU A 85 -2.43 23.32 -1.05
C GLU A 85 -2.33 22.76 -2.48
N GLY A 86 -3.41 22.17 -3.00
CA GLY A 86 -3.48 21.68 -4.39
C GLY A 86 -3.22 22.77 -5.41
N LYS A 87 -3.88 23.93 -5.29
CA LYS A 87 -3.63 25.11 -6.14
C LYS A 87 -2.18 25.56 -6.10
N LYS A 88 -1.57 25.57 -4.90
CA LYS A 88 -0.16 25.92 -4.75
C LYS A 88 0.76 24.94 -5.46
N LEU A 89 0.51 23.64 -5.35
CA LEU A 89 1.30 22.60 -6.02
C LEU A 89 1.20 22.75 -7.56
N ILE A 90 0.00 22.98 -8.08
CA ILE A 90 -0.21 23.22 -9.52
C ILE A 90 0.53 24.48 -9.97
N SER A 91 0.48 25.56 -9.20
CA SER A 91 1.13 26.84 -9.54
C SER A 91 2.66 26.75 -9.53
N LEU A 92 3.24 25.85 -8.76
CA LEU A 92 4.68 25.61 -8.73
C LEU A 92 5.16 24.74 -9.91
N GLY A 93 4.24 24.37 -10.82
CA GLY A 93 4.57 23.48 -11.93
C GLY A 93 5.02 22.10 -11.48
N MET A 94 4.76 21.78 -10.21
CA MET A 94 4.97 20.41 -9.76
C MET A 94 3.99 19.54 -10.54
N PRO A 95 4.48 18.61 -11.35
CA PRO A 95 3.59 17.63 -11.95
C PRO A 95 2.83 17.01 -10.77
N THR A 96 1.53 16.82 -10.95
CA THR A 96 0.75 16.05 -10.01
C THR A 96 1.25 14.62 -10.05
N ILE A 97 2.46 14.51 -9.57
CA ILE A 97 3.35 13.41 -9.39
C ILE A 97 3.87 12.70 -10.62
N GLY A 98 5.16 12.62 -10.57
CA GLY A 98 5.97 11.57 -11.13
C GLY A 98 6.11 11.58 -12.62
N GLY A 99 7.31 11.82 -13.00
CA GLY A 99 7.80 11.56 -14.32
C GLY A 99 7.98 12.83 -15.15
N GLN A 100 9.22 13.10 -15.39
CA GLN A 100 9.70 13.93 -16.47
C GLN A 100 9.20 13.33 -17.81
N ASP A 101 7.94 13.59 -18.15
CA ASP A 101 7.56 13.54 -19.53
C ASP A 101 7.92 14.93 -20.10
N GLY A 102 9.01 14.97 -20.85
CA GLY A 102 9.64 16.18 -21.39
C GLY A 102 8.77 17.00 -22.38
N ASN A 103 7.49 17.17 -22.08
CA ASN A 103 6.55 17.97 -22.84
C ASN A 103 5.65 18.89 -22.00
N ALA A 104 5.97 19.13 -20.74
CA ALA A 104 5.24 20.09 -19.89
C ALA A 104 5.63 21.57 -20.15
N GLY A 105 6.45 21.82 -21.16
CA GLY A 105 6.99 23.16 -21.46
C GLY A 105 6.11 24.07 -22.35
N GLN A 106 4.87 23.71 -22.67
CA GLN A 106 4.10 24.50 -23.65
C GLN A 106 2.64 24.83 -23.29
N MET A 107 2.24 24.73 -22.01
CA MET A 107 0.91 25.22 -21.58
C MET A 107 0.94 26.37 -20.56
N GLY A 108 1.99 27.15 -20.55
CA GLY A 108 2.18 28.26 -19.63
C GLY A 108 2.06 29.66 -20.24
N SER A 109 1.17 29.89 -21.22
CA SER A 109 1.01 31.26 -21.75
C SER A 109 -0.34 31.46 -22.42
N ALA A 110 -1.42 31.44 -21.65
CA ALA A 110 -2.67 32.13 -22.02
C ALA A 110 -3.66 32.18 -20.85
N VAL A 111 -3.40 32.99 -19.82
CA VAL A 111 -4.48 33.59 -19.03
C VAL A 111 -4.12 35.06 -18.84
N GLY A 112 -4.47 35.84 -19.83
CA GLY A 112 -4.52 37.26 -19.74
C GLY A 112 -5.63 37.71 -18.80
N ALA A 113 -5.32 38.66 -17.93
CA ALA A 113 -6.26 39.36 -17.08
C ALA A 113 -7.34 40.01 -17.92
N GLY A 114 -8.60 39.69 -17.62
CA GLY A 114 -9.77 40.35 -18.18
C GLY A 114 -10.88 40.40 -17.13
N ALA A 115 -10.96 41.47 -16.39
CA ALA A 115 -12.13 41.78 -15.60
C ALA A 115 -13.33 42.05 -16.51
N ALA A 116 -14.45 41.37 -16.34
CA ALA A 116 -15.75 41.83 -16.82
C ALA A 116 -16.86 41.34 -15.90
N THR A 117 -17.49 42.28 -15.27
CA THR A 117 -18.80 42.26 -14.61
C THR A 117 -19.89 41.95 -15.64
N GLY A 118 -20.84 41.07 -15.28
CA GLY A 118 -22.03 40.88 -16.10
C GLY A 118 -22.87 39.68 -15.65
N SER A 119 -23.92 40.01 -14.88
CA SER A 119 -25.00 39.07 -14.57
C SER A 119 -25.81 38.70 -15.81
N SER A 120 -26.05 37.44 -16.08
CA SER A 120 -27.26 36.99 -16.77
C SER A 120 -27.50 35.50 -16.48
N ALA A 121 -28.72 35.23 -16.02
CA ALA A 121 -29.28 33.88 -15.87
C ALA A 121 -29.40 33.21 -17.24
N GLY A 122 -28.97 31.95 -17.36
CA GLY A 122 -29.09 31.16 -18.55
C GLY A 122 -28.87 29.69 -18.32
N ALA A 123 -29.97 28.96 -18.36
CA ALA A 123 -30.18 27.54 -18.69
C ALA A 123 -29.12 26.51 -18.27
N ALA A 124 -29.51 25.68 -17.33
CA ALA A 124 -28.87 24.42 -16.96
C ALA A 124 -28.82 23.45 -18.14
N THR A 125 -27.65 23.25 -18.70
CA THR A 125 -27.33 22.02 -19.44
C THR A 125 -26.69 21.06 -18.44
N GLY A 126 -27.41 19.94 -18.18
CA GLY A 126 -27.01 18.96 -17.20
C GLY A 126 -25.69 18.26 -17.56
N THR A 127 -24.63 18.68 -16.93
CA THR A 127 -23.47 17.83 -16.70
C THR A 127 -23.76 17.01 -15.46
N THR A 128 -23.93 15.71 -15.63
CA THR A 128 -24.02 14.77 -14.50
C THR A 128 -22.73 14.87 -13.72
N ASN A 129 -22.76 15.66 -12.64
CA ASN A 129 -21.68 15.77 -11.69
C ASN A 129 -21.65 14.42 -10.94
N THR A 130 -20.72 13.53 -11.31
CA THR A 130 -20.54 12.23 -10.69
C THR A 130 -19.80 12.29 -9.35
N THR A 131 -19.42 13.49 -8.92
CA THR A 131 -18.86 13.71 -7.58
C THR A 131 -20.01 13.78 -6.59
N PRO A 132 -19.97 13.05 -5.47
CA PRO A 132 -20.96 13.20 -4.41
C PRO A 132 -21.04 14.68 -4.00
N PRO A 133 -22.24 15.23 -3.79
CA PRO A 133 -22.34 16.62 -3.36
C PRO A 133 -21.60 16.78 -2.04
N ASP A 134 -20.50 17.55 -2.07
CA ASP A 134 -19.89 18.05 -0.85
C ASP A 134 -20.98 18.84 -0.13
N THR A 135 -21.37 18.40 1.04
CA THR A 135 -22.14 19.27 1.92
C THR A 135 -21.19 20.39 2.37
N ASP A 136 -21.66 21.62 2.45
CA ASP A 136 -20.84 22.80 2.77
C ASP A 136 -20.06 22.72 4.10
N SER A 137 -20.22 21.64 4.85
CA SER A 137 -19.63 21.49 6.18
C SER A 137 -18.86 20.19 6.42
N PHE A 138 -18.90 19.23 5.49
CA PHE A 138 -18.36 17.90 5.77
C PHE A 138 -18.15 17.07 4.49
N ARG A 139 -17.03 16.34 4.43
CA ARG A 139 -16.73 15.39 3.36
C ARG A 139 -16.17 14.08 3.94
N TRP A 140 -16.63 12.97 3.39
CA TRP A 140 -16.03 11.66 3.63
C TRP A 140 -15.07 11.33 2.51
N LEU A 141 -13.84 10.97 2.89
CA LEU A 141 -12.88 10.34 1.99
C LEU A 141 -12.80 8.85 2.32
N MET A 142 -12.89 8.03 1.31
CA MET A 142 -12.83 6.58 1.46
C MET A 142 -11.73 6.04 0.55
N SER A 143 -10.81 5.26 1.11
CA SER A 143 -9.70 4.69 0.36
C SER A 143 -9.59 3.20 0.58
N SER A 144 -9.68 2.44 -0.51
CA SER A 144 -9.42 1.01 -0.46
C SER A 144 -7.93 0.74 -0.51
N ASP A 145 -7.31 0.65 0.66
CA ASP A 145 -5.87 0.42 0.79
C ASP A 145 -5.48 -1.06 0.64
N VAL A 146 -4.21 -1.27 0.17
CA VAL A 146 -3.67 -2.59 -0.15
C VAL A 146 -2.14 -2.56 -0.15
N CYS A 147 -1.48 -3.72 -0.21
CA CYS A 147 -0.04 -3.79 -0.46
C CYS A 147 0.34 -3.02 -1.73
N LYS A 148 1.39 -2.23 -1.65
CA LYS A 148 1.81 -1.33 -2.73
C LYS A 148 2.57 -2.05 -3.87
N HIS A 149 3.02 -3.29 -3.67
CA HIS A 149 3.84 -4.01 -4.66
C HIS A 149 4.95 -3.13 -5.26
N CYS A 150 5.76 -2.54 -4.38
CA CYS A 150 6.80 -1.56 -4.71
C CYS A 150 7.74 -2.06 -5.79
N THR A 151 8.24 -1.15 -6.64
CA THR A 151 9.28 -1.47 -7.62
C THR A 151 10.57 -1.86 -6.90
N ASN A 152 11.01 -1.04 -5.94
CA ASN A 152 12.08 -1.39 -5.01
C ASN A 152 11.41 -1.90 -3.72
N ALA A 153 11.32 -3.20 -3.56
CA ALA A 153 10.54 -3.80 -2.49
C ALA A 153 11.42 -4.12 -1.27
N GLY A 154 11.44 -3.22 -0.28
CA GLY A 154 12.23 -3.42 0.94
C GLY A 154 11.94 -4.73 1.65
N CYS A 155 10.71 -5.21 1.63
CA CYS A 155 10.35 -6.51 2.20
C CYS A 155 11.02 -7.70 1.47
N LEU A 156 11.27 -7.57 0.17
CA LEU A 156 11.98 -8.57 -0.63
C LEU A 156 13.48 -8.52 -0.33
N ASP A 157 14.05 -7.30 -0.29
CA ASP A 157 15.49 -7.10 -0.08
C ASP A 157 15.98 -7.63 1.27
N VAL A 158 15.16 -7.49 2.31
CA VAL A 158 15.54 -7.91 3.68
C VAL A 158 15.22 -9.37 4.00
N CYS A 159 14.65 -10.13 3.08
CA CYS A 159 14.23 -11.51 3.35
C CYS A 159 15.43 -12.46 3.34
N PRO A 160 15.83 -13.03 4.50
CA PRO A 160 17.04 -13.86 4.57
C PRO A 160 16.89 -15.22 3.89
N THR A 161 15.65 -15.69 3.70
CA THR A 161 15.38 -17.01 3.09
C THR A 161 14.97 -16.91 1.62
N GLY A 162 14.81 -15.69 1.08
CA GLY A 162 14.26 -15.49 -0.26
C GLY A 162 12.80 -15.92 -0.41
N ALA A 163 12.06 -16.00 0.70
CA ALA A 163 10.65 -16.37 0.68
C ALA A 163 9.75 -15.31 0.02
N LEU A 164 10.19 -14.04 -0.03
CA LEU A 164 9.55 -13.03 -0.84
C LEU A 164 10.22 -12.99 -2.21
N PHE A 165 9.41 -13.02 -3.25
CA PHE A 165 9.89 -12.99 -4.63
C PHE A 165 8.95 -12.17 -5.51
N ARG A 166 9.45 -11.73 -6.65
CA ARG A 166 8.66 -11.04 -7.67
C ARG A 166 8.21 -12.04 -8.73
N THR A 167 6.94 -11.96 -9.09
CA THR A 167 6.35 -12.82 -10.11
C THR A 167 6.50 -12.20 -11.51
N GLU A 168 6.15 -12.96 -12.55
CA GLU A 168 6.07 -12.53 -13.95
C GLU A 168 5.11 -11.35 -14.17
N PHE A 169 4.18 -11.11 -13.25
CA PHE A 169 3.27 -9.96 -13.27
C PHE A 169 3.79 -8.75 -12.50
N GLY A 170 5.04 -8.79 -12.01
CA GLY A 170 5.62 -7.73 -11.19
C GLY A 170 5.10 -7.69 -9.75
N THR A 171 4.27 -8.64 -9.35
CA THR A 171 3.74 -8.69 -7.99
C THR A 171 4.77 -9.26 -7.03
N VAL A 172 4.81 -8.76 -5.80
CA VAL A 172 5.65 -9.36 -4.75
C VAL A 172 4.77 -10.31 -3.95
N VAL A 173 5.21 -11.57 -3.84
CA VAL A 173 4.47 -12.65 -3.18
C VAL A 173 5.33 -13.29 -2.09
N VAL A 174 4.70 -13.79 -1.05
CA VAL A 174 5.35 -14.61 -0.01
C VAL A 174 5.16 -16.07 -0.37
N GLN A 175 6.25 -16.82 -0.41
CA GLN A 175 6.22 -18.27 -0.52
C GLN A 175 6.18 -18.88 0.89
N ASP A 176 5.01 -19.35 1.27
CA ASP A 176 4.69 -19.73 2.65
C ASP A 176 5.56 -20.86 3.18
N ASP A 177 5.93 -21.83 2.32
CA ASP A 177 6.76 -22.97 2.67
C ASP A 177 8.24 -22.62 2.86
N VAL A 178 8.74 -21.58 2.20
CA VAL A 178 10.12 -21.06 2.34
C VAL A 178 10.25 -20.08 3.49
N CYS A 179 9.19 -19.33 3.81
CA CYS A 179 9.21 -18.34 4.88
C CYS A 179 9.49 -18.98 6.24
N ASN A 180 10.50 -18.53 6.96
CA ASN A 180 10.86 -18.99 8.30
C ASN A 180 10.18 -18.21 9.45
N GLY A 181 9.39 -17.17 9.14
CA GLY A 181 8.68 -16.38 10.14
C GLY A 181 9.54 -15.40 10.93
N CYS A 182 10.75 -15.04 10.46
CA CYS A 182 11.66 -14.13 11.18
C CYS A 182 11.10 -12.71 11.41
N GLY A 183 10.16 -12.24 10.57
CA GLY A 183 9.55 -10.92 10.68
C GLY A 183 10.40 -9.76 10.16
N THR A 184 11.58 -9.99 9.56
CA THR A 184 12.44 -8.92 9.03
C THR A 184 11.72 -8.09 7.96
N CYS A 185 10.86 -8.72 7.15
CA CYS A 185 10.06 -8.04 6.13
C CYS A 185 9.00 -7.10 6.72
N VAL A 186 8.55 -7.33 7.96
CA VAL A 186 7.63 -6.43 8.67
C VAL A 186 8.33 -5.09 8.92
N ALA A 187 9.56 -5.13 9.46
CA ALA A 187 10.38 -3.94 9.66
C ALA A 187 10.86 -3.31 8.33
N GLY A 188 11.01 -4.13 7.28
CA GLY A 188 11.44 -3.68 5.96
C GLY A 188 10.36 -3.00 5.11
N CYS A 189 9.10 -3.03 5.53
CA CYS A 189 7.99 -2.44 4.78
C CYS A 189 7.73 -1.00 5.20
N PRO A 190 7.96 0.01 4.34
CA PRO A 190 7.72 1.41 4.70
C PRO A 190 6.23 1.75 4.87
N PHE A 191 5.34 0.86 4.42
CA PHE A 191 3.89 1.04 4.49
C PHE A 191 3.22 0.25 5.62
N GLY A 192 3.96 -0.58 6.35
CA GLY A 192 3.41 -1.39 7.45
C GLY A 192 2.38 -2.46 7.04
N VAL A 193 2.32 -2.83 5.76
CA VAL A 193 1.23 -3.70 5.23
C VAL A 193 1.53 -5.19 5.29
N ILE A 194 2.74 -5.58 5.68
CA ILE A 194 3.12 -6.98 5.83
C ILE A 194 3.22 -7.33 7.31
N GLU A 195 2.62 -8.44 7.69
CA GLU A 195 2.58 -8.89 9.07
C GLU A 195 2.73 -10.40 9.13
N ARG A 196 3.21 -10.92 10.26
CA ARG A 196 3.19 -12.36 10.53
C ARG A 196 1.83 -12.76 11.05
N ARG A 197 1.25 -13.79 10.45
CA ARG A 197 -0.01 -14.34 10.96
C ARG A 197 0.22 -15.02 12.30
N ASP A 198 -0.50 -14.62 13.29
CA ASP A 198 -0.51 -15.25 14.60
C ASP A 198 -1.84 -15.97 14.86
N ASP A 199 -1.91 -16.67 15.94
CA ASP A 199 -3.11 -17.36 16.43
C ASP A 199 -3.70 -16.66 17.68
N GLY A 200 -3.30 -15.41 17.92
CA GLY A 200 -3.63 -14.64 19.11
C GLY A 200 -2.70 -14.90 20.29
N GLY A 201 -1.58 -15.59 20.05
CA GLY A 201 -0.55 -15.88 21.06
C GLY A 201 0.87 -15.59 20.56
N VAL A 202 1.85 -15.87 21.40
CA VAL A 202 3.27 -15.82 21.02
C VAL A 202 3.65 -17.13 20.34
N THR A 203 3.34 -17.25 19.07
CA THR A 203 3.62 -18.48 18.32
C THR A 203 4.83 -18.31 17.45
N LEU A 204 5.85 -19.12 17.68
CA LEU A 204 6.93 -19.32 16.73
C LEU A 204 6.42 -20.29 15.65
N LYS A 205 6.78 -20.01 14.39
CA LYS A 205 6.46 -20.92 13.29
C LYS A 205 7.14 -22.27 13.52
N GLN A 206 6.35 -23.30 13.74
CA GLN A 206 6.83 -24.66 13.99
C GLN A 206 6.54 -25.60 12.79
N ASP A 207 5.41 -25.44 12.14
CA ASP A 207 5.03 -26.25 10.98
C ASP A 207 4.34 -25.40 9.90
N LYS A 208 4.87 -25.44 8.68
CA LYS A 208 4.38 -24.65 7.57
C LYS A 208 3.10 -25.23 6.94
N THR A 209 2.87 -26.50 7.12
CA THR A 209 1.76 -27.24 6.52
C THR A 209 0.63 -27.50 7.50
N ALA A 210 0.88 -27.33 8.79
CA ALA A 210 -0.11 -27.56 9.82
C ALA A 210 -1.22 -26.52 9.68
N THR A 211 -2.40 -27.01 9.41
CA THR A 211 -3.62 -26.23 9.65
C THR A 211 -3.93 -26.37 11.12
N VAL A 212 -3.80 -25.28 11.86
CA VAL A 212 -4.17 -25.30 13.28
C VAL A 212 -5.67 -25.16 13.36
N ASP A 213 -6.34 -26.19 13.87
CA ASP A 213 -7.71 -26.04 14.31
C ASP A 213 -7.67 -25.09 15.53
N TYR A 214 -8.32 -23.97 15.37
CA TYR A 214 -8.41 -23.00 16.45
C TYR A 214 -8.97 -23.59 17.73
N GLN A 215 -9.73 -24.67 17.62
CA GLN A 215 -10.28 -25.38 18.78
C GLN A 215 -9.27 -26.27 19.49
N ASP A 216 -8.21 -26.67 18.80
CA ASP A 216 -7.14 -27.50 19.35
C ASP A 216 -5.83 -26.70 19.45
N ASN A 217 -5.75 -25.81 20.43
CA ASN A 217 -4.55 -25.01 20.73
C ASN A 217 -3.37 -25.84 21.26
N SER A 218 -3.28 -27.12 20.90
CA SER A 218 -2.22 -28.02 21.35
C SER A 218 -0.82 -27.60 20.91
N HIS A 219 -0.71 -26.71 19.90
CA HIS A 219 0.56 -26.21 19.35
C HIS A 219 1.03 -24.87 19.92
N ALA A 220 0.18 -24.13 20.63
CA ALA A 220 0.63 -23.00 21.40
C ALA A 220 1.32 -23.55 22.65
N GLY A 221 2.62 -23.61 22.67
CA GLY A 221 3.44 -24.21 23.74
C GLY A 221 3.21 -23.67 25.15
N VAL A 222 2.16 -22.91 25.36
CA VAL A 222 1.69 -22.45 26.66
C VAL A 222 0.16 -22.43 26.64
N ASN A 223 -0.44 -23.25 27.47
CA ASN A 223 -1.88 -23.41 27.69
C ASN A 223 -2.64 -22.15 28.17
N VAL A 224 -2.22 -20.95 27.83
CA VAL A 224 -2.91 -19.72 28.22
C VAL A 224 -4.23 -19.60 27.48
N LEU A 225 -4.24 -19.89 26.17
CA LEU A 225 -5.45 -19.83 25.35
C LEU A 225 -6.41 -20.98 25.68
N ALA A 226 -5.88 -22.17 25.99
CA ALA A 226 -6.70 -23.28 26.50
C ALA A 226 -7.38 -22.92 27.82
N LYS A 227 -6.68 -22.21 28.70
CA LYS A 227 -7.25 -21.70 29.97
C LYS A 227 -8.27 -20.57 29.73
N LEU A 228 -8.05 -19.70 28.74
CA LEU A 228 -9.00 -18.67 28.33
C LEU A 228 -10.25 -19.27 27.73
N LYS A 229 -10.09 -20.33 26.92
CA LYS A 229 -11.21 -21.08 26.33
C LYS A 229 -12.06 -21.79 27.39
N GLN A 230 -11.44 -22.38 28.41
CA GLN A 230 -12.14 -22.95 29.58
C GLN A 230 -12.97 -21.88 30.33
N ARG A 231 -12.61 -20.61 30.23
CA ARG A 231 -13.35 -19.48 30.79
C ARG A 231 -14.40 -18.88 29.84
N GLY A 232 -14.66 -19.50 28.70
CA GLY A 232 -15.63 -19.01 27.70
C GLY A 232 -15.16 -17.81 26.88
N LEU A 233 -13.87 -17.42 27.01
CA LEU A 233 -13.28 -16.37 26.18
C LEU A 233 -12.86 -16.98 24.86
N GLN A 234 -13.44 -16.51 23.76
CA GLN A 234 -13.05 -16.91 22.41
C GLN A 234 -11.86 -16.07 21.98
N GLY A 235 -10.85 -16.70 21.41
CA GLY A 235 -9.71 -15.98 20.85
C GLY A 235 -10.08 -15.24 19.56
N PRO A 236 -9.28 -14.25 19.15
CA PRO A 236 -9.62 -13.30 18.10
C PRO A 236 -9.74 -13.90 16.69
N ASN A 237 -9.14 -15.06 16.43
CA ASN A 237 -8.93 -15.54 15.05
C ASN A 237 -9.80 -16.76 14.67
N LYS A 238 -10.97 -16.90 15.25
CA LYS A 238 -11.88 -17.99 14.87
C LYS A 238 -12.49 -17.71 13.51
N ILE A 239 -12.18 -18.55 12.52
CA ILE A 239 -12.83 -18.50 11.22
C ILE A 239 -14.08 -19.35 11.27
N ASP A 240 -15.23 -18.74 11.15
CA ASP A 240 -16.52 -19.41 10.93
C ASP A 240 -17.03 -19.04 9.53
N HIS A 241 -16.70 -19.87 8.56
CA HIS A 241 -17.19 -19.70 7.19
C HIS A 241 -18.57 -20.36 6.97
N THR A 242 -18.95 -21.25 7.88
CA THR A 242 -20.24 -21.91 7.82
C THR A 242 -20.74 -22.08 9.25
N PRO A 243 -22.02 -21.80 9.56
CA PRO A 243 -22.57 -22.05 10.88
C PRO A 243 -22.28 -23.48 11.37
N GLY A 244 -21.60 -23.60 12.48
CA GLY A 244 -21.24 -24.88 13.10
C GLY A 244 -19.98 -25.58 12.57
N LYS A 245 -19.22 -24.97 11.64
CA LYS A 245 -17.93 -25.47 11.20
C LYS A 245 -16.85 -24.39 11.31
N SER A 246 -15.83 -24.62 12.11
CA SER A 246 -14.64 -23.79 12.14
C SER A 246 -13.62 -24.27 11.09
N MET A 247 -13.04 -23.34 10.35
CA MET A 247 -11.95 -23.64 9.42
C MET A 247 -10.60 -23.45 10.12
N PRO A 248 -9.62 -24.31 9.84
CA PRO A 248 -8.29 -24.14 10.42
C PRO A 248 -7.61 -22.87 9.88
N ILE A 249 -6.89 -22.16 10.77
CA ILE A 249 -6.06 -21.02 10.38
C ILE A 249 -4.81 -21.54 9.70
N LYS A 250 -4.57 -21.10 8.46
CA LYS A 250 -3.41 -21.50 7.68
C LYS A 250 -2.24 -20.53 7.91
N ASN A 251 -1.03 -21.05 7.74
CA ASN A 251 0.20 -20.25 7.67
C ASN A 251 0.46 -19.40 8.93
N ILE A 252 0.22 -19.96 10.10
CA ILE A 252 0.56 -19.32 11.39
C ILE A 252 2.08 -19.12 11.44
N GLY A 253 2.51 -17.95 11.91
CA GLY A 253 3.91 -17.55 12.00
C GLY A 253 4.54 -17.14 10.64
N VAL A 254 3.83 -17.26 9.52
CA VAL A 254 4.28 -16.85 8.19
C VAL A 254 3.92 -15.40 7.92
N ALA A 255 4.82 -14.68 7.26
CA ALA A 255 4.52 -13.34 6.76
C ALA A 255 3.38 -13.40 5.74
N GLN A 256 2.42 -12.50 5.87
CA GLN A 256 1.24 -12.44 5.02
C GLN A 256 1.01 -11.01 4.52
N LYS A 257 0.55 -10.88 3.30
CA LYS A 257 0.16 -9.63 2.65
C LYS A 257 -0.59 -9.93 1.36
N CYS A 258 -1.19 -8.92 0.75
CA CYS A 258 -1.80 -9.05 -0.58
C CYS A 258 -0.82 -9.63 -1.60
N THR A 259 -1.27 -10.62 -2.38
CA THR A 259 -0.54 -11.26 -3.48
C THR A 259 -0.92 -10.72 -4.85
N MET A 260 -1.83 -9.71 -4.92
CA MET A 260 -2.51 -9.26 -6.14
C MET A 260 -3.34 -10.41 -6.78
N CYS A 261 -3.79 -11.36 -5.96
CA CYS A 261 -4.45 -12.59 -6.43
C CYS A 261 -3.64 -13.31 -7.52
N TYR A 262 -2.37 -13.58 -7.26
CA TYR A 262 -1.44 -14.21 -8.21
C TYR A 262 -2.00 -15.50 -8.83
N ASP A 263 -2.72 -16.28 -8.05
CA ASP A 263 -3.41 -17.49 -8.50
C ASP A 263 -4.44 -17.20 -9.60
N ARG A 264 -5.18 -16.09 -9.50
CA ARG A 264 -6.14 -15.63 -10.52
C ARG A 264 -5.43 -15.10 -11.75
N LEU A 265 -4.35 -14.33 -11.57
CA LEU A 265 -3.57 -13.79 -12.68
C LEU A 265 -3.01 -14.89 -13.58
N LYS A 266 -2.55 -16.00 -13.00
CA LYS A 266 -2.05 -17.15 -13.76
C LYS A 266 -3.07 -17.78 -14.72
N VAL A 267 -4.34 -17.61 -14.45
CA VAL A 267 -5.43 -18.12 -15.31
C VAL A 267 -6.12 -17.00 -16.10
N GLY A 268 -5.51 -15.81 -16.16
CA GLY A 268 -6.03 -14.67 -16.92
C GLY A 268 -7.22 -13.95 -16.27
N GLU A 269 -7.46 -14.19 -14.98
CA GLU A 269 -8.54 -13.51 -14.25
C GLU A 269 -8.00 -12.29 -13.49
N GLN A 270 -8.82 -11.24 -13.42
CA GLN A 270 -8.51 -10.07 -12.59
C GLN A 270 -8.65 -10.37 -11.10
N PRO A 271 -7.97 -9.62 -10.21
CA PRO A 271 -8.09 -9.76 -8.76
C PRO A 271 -9.52 -9.67 -8.26
N ALA A 272 -9.86 -10.43 -7.21
CA ALA A 272 -11.22 -10.49 -6.68
C ALA A 272 -11.75 -9.12 -6.24
N CYS A 273 -10.89 -8.27 -5.67
CA CYS A 273 -11.27 -6.94 -5.20
C CYS A 273 -11.62 -5.97 -6.33
N SER A 274 -10.92 -6.00 -7.47
CA SER A 274 -11.26 -5.17 -8.63
C SER A 274 -12.52 -5.68 -9.31
N LYS A 275 -12.67 -7.01 -9.45
CA LYS A 275 -13.86 -7.62 -10.05
C LYS A 275 -15.16 -7.27 -9.32
N THR A 276 -15.09 -7.07 -8.01
CA THR A 276 -16.28 -6.83 -7.17
C THR A 276 -16.59 -5.37 -6.92
N CYS A 277 -15.73 -4.44 -7.36
CA CYS A 277 -15.91 -3.01 -7.09
C CYS A 277 -17.08 -2.45 -7.91
N PRO A 278 -18.18 -2.00 -7.28
CA PRO A 278 -19.39 -1.60 -8.03
C PRO A 278 -19.25 -0.23 -8.72
N THR A 279 -18.28 0.58 -8.30
CA THR A 279 -18.05 1.93 -8.84
C THR A 279 -16.81 2.00 -9.71
N ASP A 280 -16.16 0.86 -9.99
CA ASP A 280 -14.87 0.80 -10.67
C ASP A 280 -13.79 1.72 -10.05
N SER A 281 -13.94 2.05 -8.75
CA SER A 281 -12.91 2.73 -7.98
C SER A 281 -11.59 1.96 -8.00
N ILE A 282 -11.66 0.62 -8.04
CA ILE A 282 -10.49 -0.25 -8.14
C ILE A 282 -10.44 -0.82 -9.56
N GLN A 283 -9.57 -0.26 -10.37
CA GLN A 283 -9.27 -0.76 -11.71
C GLN A 283 -8.02 -1.62 -11.68
N PHE A 284 -7.90 -2.54 -12.63
CA PHE A 284 -6.78 -3.45 -12.76
C PHE A 284 -6.42 -3.64 -14.23
N GLY A 285 -5.14 -3.61 -14.53
CA GLY A 285 -4.62 -3.77 -15.89
C GLY A 285 -3.10 -3.72 -15.92
N THR A 286 -2.52 -3.47 -17.10
CA THR A 286 -1.09 -3.25 -17.21
C THR A 286 -0.70 -1.99 -16.45
N TYR A 287 0.52 -1.96 -15.93
CA TYR A 287 1.02 -0.80 -15.19
C TYR A 287 0.91 0.49 -16.01
N GLU A 288 1.24 0.41 -17.29
CA GLU A 288 1.23 1.56 -18.20
C GLU A 288 -0.18 2.10 -18.44
N ASP A 289 -1.15 1.20 -18.67
CA ASP A 289 -2.56 1.58 -18.84
C ASP A 289 -3.13 2.21 -17.58
N MET A 290 -2.85 1.61 -16.41
CA MET A 290 -3.32 2.11 -15.13
C MET A 290 -2.70 3.47 -14.78
N LEU A 291 -1.43 3.67 -15.09
CA LEU A 291 -0.76 4.95 -14.91
C LEU A 291 -1.33 6.02 -15.84
N ALA A 292 -1.60 5.68 -17.10
CA ALA A 292 -2.22 6.58 -18.07
C ALA A 292 -3.64 6.98 -17.64
N ALA A 293 -4.46 6.00 -17.25
CA ALA A 293 -5.81 6.24 -16.72
C ALA A 293 -5.80 7.14 -15.48
N ALA A 294 -4.89 6.88 -14.55
CA ALA A 294 -4.72 7.67 -13.33
C ALA A 294 -4.35 9.13 -13.64
N LYS A 295 -3.37 9.36 -14.53
CA LYS A 295 -2.96 10.70 -14.96
C LYS A 295 -4.10 11.44 -15.66
N GLN A 296 -4.86 10.75 -16.51
CA GLN A 296 -6.02 11.34 -17.19
C GLN A 296 -7.11 11.72 -16.19
N ARG A 297 -7.39 10.85 -15.21
CA ARG A 297 -8.43 11.11 -14.21
C ARG A 297 -8.11 12.34 -13.36
N VAL A 298 -6.86 12.53 -12.94
CA VAL A 298 -6.44 13.74 -12.22
C VAL A 298 -6.69 14.99 -13.05
N ARG A 299 -6.37 14.99 -14.36
CA ARG A 299 -6.64 16.14 -15.23
C ARG A 299 -8.13 16.48 -15.27
N VAL A 300 -8.97 15.47 -15.44
CA VAL A 300 -10.44 15.66 -15.44
C VAL A 300 -10.93 16.27 -14.12
N LEU A 301 -10.43 15.79 -12.99
CA LEU A 301 -10.81 16.32 -11.68
C LEU A 301 -10.33 17.78 -11.48
N HIS A 302 -9.13 18.12 -11.96
CA HIS A 302 -8.65 19.49 -11.93
C HIS A 302 -9.50 20.43 -12.79
N GLU A 303 -9.92 20.00 -13.97
CA GLU A 303 -10.85 20.73 -14.84
C GLU A 303 -12.22 20.93 -14.18
N GLN A 304 -12.64 19.98 -13.34
CA GLN A 304 -13.86 20.07 -12.53
C GLN A 304 -13.70 20.94 -11.26
N GLY A 305 -12.49 21.49 -11.02
CA GLY A 305 -12.20 22.34 -9.86
C GLY A 305 -11.73 21.62 -8.61
N LEU A 306 -11.56 20.29 -8.64
CA LEU A 306 -11.00 19.49 -7.55
C LEU A 306 -9.46 19.54 -7.62
N THR A 307 -8.89 20.71 -7.30
CA THR A 307 -7.45 20.98 -7.41
C THR A 307 -6.60 20.21 -6.42
N GLU A 308 -7.19 19.65 -5.38
CA GLU A 308 -6.57 18.77 -4.40
C GLU A 308 -6.25 17.37 -4.92
N ALA A 309 -6.85 16.96 -6.06
CA ALA A 309 -6.63 15.64 -6.64
C ALA A 309 -5.17 15.42 -7.01
N ARG A 310 -4.60 14.33 -6.53
CA ARG A 310 -3.18 13.96 -6.73
C ARG A 310 -2.99 12.47 -6.82
N LEU A 311 -1.88 12.05 -7.46
CA LEU A 311 -1.50 10.64 -7.51
C LEU A 311 -0.54 10.30 -6.38
N TYR A 312 -0.63 9.07 -5.91
CA TYR A 312 0.30 8.47 -4.97
C TYR A 312 0.78 7.11 -5.48
N GLY A 313 2.07 6.82 -5.33
CA GLY A 313 2.69 5.58 -5.81
C GLY A 313 3.01 5.56 -7.32
N ALA A 314 2.75 6.65 -8.04
CA ALA A 314 3.04 6.79 -9.48
C ALA A 314 4.45 7.34 -9.77
N ASN A 315 5.16 7.81 -8.74
CA ASN A 315 6.48 8.42 -8.90
C ASN A 315 7.58 7.35 -8.94
N SER A 316 8.28 7.24 -10.07
CA SER A 316 9.44 6.33 -10.20
C SER A 316 10.69 6.80 -9.43
N ASP A 317 10.72 8.08 -9.05
CA ASP A 317 11.86 8.70 -8.37
C ASP A 317 11.68 8.77 -6.85
N ASP A 318 10.56 8.24 -6.32
CA ASP A 318 10.37 8.10 -4.89
C ASP A 318 11.29 7.03 -4.28
N GLY A 319 11.40 7.00 -2.95
CA GLY A 319 12.29 6.08 -2.25
C GLY A 319 11.96 4.59 -2.40
N VAL A 320 10.85 4.23 -3.11
CA VAL A 320 10.43 2.86 -3.42
C VAL A 320 10.36 2.59 -4.94
N GLY A 321 10.68 3.58 -5.78
CA GLY A 321 10.70 3.45 -7.24
C GLY A 321 9.32 3.36 -7.88
N GLY A 322 8.30 3.95 -7.25
CA GLY A 322 6.90 3.79 -7.60
C GLY A 322 6.32 2.45 -7.15
N THR A 323 5.02 2.27 -7.34
CA THR A 323 4.29 1.12 -6.81
C THR A 323 3.36 0.49 -7.83
N GLY A 324 3.09 -0.80 -7.69
CA GLY A 324 2.07 -1.53 -8.46
C GLY A 324 0.63 -1.28 -7.97
N SER A 325 0.44 -0.38 -7.00
CA SER A 325 -0.87 0.09 -6.55
C SER A 325 -0.86 1.61 -6.55
N ILE A 326 -1.43 2.20 -7.59
CA ILE A 326 -1.50 3.65 -7.80
C ILE A 326 -2.80 4.16 -7.20
N PHE A 327 -2.74 5.24 -6.43
CA PHE A 327 -3.90 5.86 -5.81
C PHE A 327 -4.11 7.28 -6.34
N LEU A 328 -5.35 7.62 -6.62
CA LEU A 328 -5.79 8.99 -6.75
C LEU A 328 -6.37 9.43 -5.41
N LEU A 329 -5.79 10.44 -4.80
CA LEU A 329 -6.16 10.98 -3.50
C LEU A 329 -6.74 12.39 -3.64
N LEU A 330 -7.69 12.74 -2.78
CA LEU A 330 -8.28 14.09 -2.70
C LEU A 330 -7.74 14.92 -1.53
N ASP A 331 -6.63 14.49 -0.94
CA ASP A 331 -5.88 15.21 0.08
C ASP A 331 -4.43 14.71 0.13
N SER A 332 -3.64 15.21 1.08
CA SER A 332 -2.27 14.73 1.30
C SER A 332 -2.27 13.24 1.73
N PRO A 333 -1.22 12.48 1.39
CA PRO A 333 -1.13 11.05 1.70
C PRO A 333 -1.30 10.73 3.19
N GLU A 334 -0.81 11.61 4.07
CA GLU A 334 -0.84 11.44 5.52
C GLU A 334 -2.27 11.36 6.07
N VAL A 335 -3.20 12.05 5.42
CA VAL A 335 -4.63 12.02 5.78
C VAL A 335 -5.22 10.62 5.62
N TYR A 336 -4.69 9.86 4.68
CA TYR A 336 -5.07 8.47 4.43
C TYR A 336 -4.19 7.46 5.19
N GLY A 337 -3.33 7.93 6.11
CA GLY A 337 -2.38 7.06 6.80
C GLY A 337 -1.23 6.56 5.93
N LEU A 338 -1.00 7.18 4.77
CA LEU A 338 0.08 6.81 3.86
C LEU A 338 1.32 7.66 4.14
N PRO A 339 2.54 7.08 4.15
CA PRO A 339 3.76 7.87 4.31
C PRO A 339 3.96 8.79 3.10
N PRO A 340 4.26 10.09 3.32
CA PRO A 340 4.41 11.07 2.24
C PRO A 340 5.64 10.78 1.38
N ASP A 341 6.69 10.25 1.97
CA ASP A 341 7.96 9.89 1.32
C ASP A 341 8.36 8.46 1.73
N PRO A 342 7.76 7.43 1.11
CA PRO A 342 8.09 6.06 1.43
C PRO A 342 9.51 5.73 0.95
N ARG A 343 10.34 5.16 1.82
CA ARG A 343 11.72 4.84 1.51
C ARG A 343 12.07 3.41 1.87
N VAL A 344 12.79 2.74 0.98
CA VAL A 344 13.32 1.41 1.24
C VAL A 344 14.44 1.50 2.27
N PRO A 345 14.38 0.76 3.41
CA PRO A 345 15.42 0.83 4.45
C PRO A 345 16.82 0.46 3.95
N THR A 346 16.89 -0.33 2.88
CA THR A 346 18.16 -0.78 2.28
C THR A 346 18.76 0.19 1.27
N ALA A 347 18.04 1.25 0.89
CA ALA A 347 18.48 2.20 -0.13
C ALA A 347 19.81 2.87 0.19
N ASP A 348 20.09 3.14 1.46
CA ASP A 348 21.31 3.82 1.91
C ASP A 348 22.49 2.88 2.19
N LEU A 349 22.30 1.56 2.18
CA LEU A 349 23.37 0.60 2.49
C LEU A 349 24.64 0.80 1.65
N PRO A 350 24.59 1.03 0.32
CA PRO A 350 25.79 1.27 -0.48
C PRO A 350 26.55 2.53 -0.05
N GLN A 351 25.81 3.58 0.32
CA GLN A 351 26.38 4.84 0.81
C GLN A 351 27.00 4.67 2.20
N MET A 352 26.29 4.00 3.09
CA MET A 352 26.77 3.66 4.45
C MET A 352 28.04 2.82 4.38
N TYR A 353 28.09 1.81 3.51
CA TYR A 353 29.27 0.98 3.30
C TYR A 353 30.48 1.81 2.82
N LYS A 354 30.30 2.67 1.80
CA LYS A 354 31.36 3.57 1.32
C LYS A 354 31.86 4.49 2.42
N THR A 355 30.98 5.01 3.27
CA THR A 355 31.31 5.87 4.38
C THR A 355 32.09 5.12 5.47
N ALA A 356 31.64 3.89 5.80
CA ALA A 356 32.35 3.03 6.74
C ALA A 356 33.76 2.68 6.28
N VAL A 357 33.94 2.34 5.01
CA VAL A 357 35.27 2.05 4.44
C VAL A 357 36.19 3.27 4.53
N LYS A 358 35.68 4.49 4.25
CA LYS A 358 36.46 5.73 4.42
C LYS A 358 36.83 5.97 5.88
N ALA A 359 35.90 5.74 6.82
CA ALA A 359 36.14 5.88 8.25
C ALA A 359 37.19 4.89 8.74
N ILE A 360 37.12 3.62 8.32
CA ILE A 360 38.11 2.58 8.64
C ILE A 360 39.47 2.97 8.10
N GLY A 361 39.55 3.43 6.84
CA GLY A 361 40.78 3.93 6.23
C GLY A 361 41.39 5.10 7.01
N GLY A 362 40.58 6.07 7.41
CA GLY A 362 41.03 7.19 8.24
C GLY A 362 41.57 6.77 9.60
N MET A 363 40.85 5.83 10.28
CA MET A 363 41.35 5.28 11.55
C MET A 363 42.66 4.52 11.39
N ALA A 364 42.79 3.71 10.36
CA ALA A 364 44.03 2.98 10.09
C ALA A 364 45.22 3.93 9.84
N LEU A 365 45.01 5.00 9.08
CA LEU A 365 46.03 6.05 8.88
C LEU A 365 46.39 6.78 10.18
N ALA A 366 45.40 7.09 11.02
CA ALA A 366 45.65 7.73 12.31
C ALA A 366 46.46 6.83 13.25
N VAL A 367 46.13 5.54 13.30
CA VAL A 367 46.89 4.54 14.08
C VAL A 367 48.32 4.41 13.56
N ALA A 368 48.49 4.26 12.24
CA ALA A 368 49.82 4.19 11.63
C ALA A 368 50.65 5.46 11.91
N GLY A 369 50.04 6.65 11.82
CA GLY A 369 50.67 7.92 12.17
C GLY A 369 51.10 7.97 13.65
N ALA A 370 50.26 7.50 14.55
CA ALA A 370 50.56 7.44 15.98
C ALA A 370 51.76 6.49 16.28
N PHE A 371 51.83 5.34 15.60
CA PHE A 371 52.97 4.42 15.72
C PHE A 371 54.28 5.03 15.18
N VAL A 372 54.24 5.71 14.04
CA VAL A 372 55.42 6.38 13.46
C VAL A 372 55.90 7.53 14.33
N MET A 373 54.99 8.30 14.92
CA MET A 373 55.33 9.41 15.81
C MET A 373 55.74 8.95 17.21
N GLY A 374 55.12 7.88 17.73
CA GLY A 374 55.46 7.31 19.05
C GLY A 374 56.77 6.51 19.07
N GLY A 375 57.21 5.94 17.94
CA GLY A 375 58.46 5.20 17.81
C GLY A 375 59.73 6.08 17.68
N ARG A 376 59.59 7.40 17.77
CA ARG A 376 60.71 8.36 17.72
C ARG A 376 61.17 8.87 19.10
N LYS A 377 60.94 8.08 20.16
CA LYS A 377 61.53 8.36 21.47
C LYS A 377 62.62 7.35 21.79
#